data_3d130eddae9761d64997488f8950b66b
#
_entry.id   3d130eddae9761d64997488f8950b66b
#
_cell.length_a   1.000
_cell.length_b   1.000
_cell.length_c   1.000
_cell.angle_alpha   90.00
_cell.angle_beta   90.00
_cell.angle_gamma   90.00
#
_symmetry.space_group_name_H-M   'P 1'
#
loop_
_entity.id
_entity.type
_entity.pdbx_description
1 polymer ?
#
loop_
_entity_poly.entity_id
_entity_poly.type
_entity_poly.pdbx_seq_one_letter_code
_entity_poly.pdbx_strand_id
1 'polypeptide(L)'
;EIGSGLVGSEMCIRDRFSGYGDRPPEKNGDYAWLMHILKTLKSTGKAAVILPHGVLFRGNAEGTIRQAIVDKGWIKGIISLPPNLFYGTGIPACIIIIDKEGAENRSGIFMIDAGKGFVKDGNKNRLREQDIYRIVTTFNEQITDDPKYARFVPNKEIKEKNGYNLNISRYIDSSEPEDIQDIYAHIHGGIPAVDIDALSKYWDAFPTLKDELLSSLSDSYYKLNVEENDIRRTIYANDEFSAYGDLIDKAFTDWKSFADTKLKKLDSSISAKILISELAENIMKAFEDILLINKYDIYQILLAYWNEVLNDDVSLIISDDKGYEIARETENIMKETKKTDADGNPELKVAGWEGKLIPKEIVISELFPEEKKAIDDLMDIVAETDSRLMAMIEESAEDSALSELAEGGKVKSKDIQEKIDKIMENVHTPLIDSLVTLLNLLPSMKKKEYTQYIDKHAELKVAYTDKGTVTNASINNALSAARAEAPAPAAYADDYEELKKAFELAQRSEESTKLIKEMDKALDEKARERYASLTDDEIMELLVNKK
;
A
#
# COMPACT_ATOMS: atom_id res chain seq x y z
N GLU A 1 -30.58 -1.71 32.32
CA GLU A 1 -31.65 -0.71 32.64
C GLU A 1 -32.21 -0.20 31.34
N ILE A 2 -33.42 -0.61 30.99
CA ILE A 2 -34.19 0.06 29.97
C ILE A 2 -34.48 1.44 30.57
N GLY A 3 -33.88 2.48 29.98
CA GLY A 3 -33.97 3.82 30.54
C GLY A 3 -35.39 4.22 30.86
N SER A 4 -35.57 4.88 32.00
CA SER A 4 -36.83 5.33 32.58
C SER A 4 -37.74 6.18 31.68
N GLY A 5 -37.35 6.47 30.45
CA GLY A 5 -38.15 7.20 29.46
C GLY A 5 -39.12 6.34 28.63
N LEU A 6 -39.14 5.02 28.81
CA LEU A 6 -40.07 4.09 28.13
C LEU A 6 -41.20 3.60 29.03
N VAL A 7 -41.48 4.29 30.09
CA VAL A 7 -42.53 3.94 31.07
C VAL A 7 -43.91 4.34 30.53
N GLY A 8 -44.42 3.52 29.63
CA GLY A 8 -45.88 3.31 29.61
C GLY A 8 -46.23 2.36 30.76
N SER A 9 -47.44 2.47 31.30
CA SER A 9 -47.92 1.70 32.46
C SER A 9 -47.42 0.24 32.47
N GLU A 10 -47.25 -0.39 33.65
CA GLU A 10 -46.85 -1.81 33.79
C GLU A 10 -47.69 -2.76 32.92
N MET A 11 -48.88 -2.39 32.55
CA MET A 11 -49.73 -3.10 31.59
C MET A 11 -49.15 -3.13 30.17
N CYS A 12 -48.52 -2.04 29.70
CA CYS A 12 -47.89 -2.00 28.38
C CYS A 12 -46.62 -2.88 28.32
N ILE A 13 -45.89 -3.02 29.42
CA ILE A 13 -44.71 -3.91 29.50
C ILE A 13 -45.13 -5.37 29.46
N ARG A 14 -46.20 -5.76 30.18
CA ARG A 14 -46.72 -7.13 30.13
C ARG A 14 -47.22 -7.52 28.75
N ASP A 15 -47.85 -6.62 28.03
CA ASP A 15 -48.41 -6.87 26.69
C ASP A 15 -47.33 -7.05 25.63
N ARG A 16 -46.14 -6.47 25.80
CA ARG A 16 -44.99 -6.63 24.89
C ARG A 16 -44.47 -8.05 24.83
N PHE A 17 -44.56 -8.78 25.91
CA PHE A 17 -44.05 -10.14 26.04
C PHE A 17 -45.16 -11.21 25.94
N SER A 18 -46.38 -10.80 25.67
CA SER A 18 -47.49 -11.75 25.51
C SER A 18 -47.48 -12.42 24.14
N GLY A 19 -47.85 -13.70 24.11
CA GLY A 19 -48.02 -14.46 22.87
C GLY A 19 -46.76 -15.18 22.36
N TYR A 20 -45.76 -15.34 23.23
CA TYR A 20 -44.49 -16.06 22.92
C TYR A 20 -44.28 -17.28 23.85
N GLY A 21 -45.24 -17.65 24.65
CA GLY A 21 -45.19 -18.83 25.54
C GLY A 21 -44.50 -18.57 26.88
N ASP A 22 -43.42 -17.80 26.90
CA ASP A 22 -42.68 -17.47 28.12
C ASP A 22 -42.22 -15.99 28.12
N ARG A 23 -41.64 -15.55 29.25
CA ARG A 23 -41.04 -14.24 29.39
C ARG A 23 -39.53 -14.32 29.21
N PRO A 24 -38.87 -13.28 28.64
CA PRO A 24 -37.43 -13.26 28.54
C PRO A 24 -36.78 -13.34 29.93
N PRO A 25 -35.68 -14.11 30.11
CA PRO A 25 -35.02 -14.24 31.40
C PRO A 25 -34.38 -12.90 31.82
N GLU A 26 -34.42 -12.59 33.12
CA GLU A 26 -33.87 -11.35 33.68
C GLU A 26 -32.35 -11.21 33.43
N LYS A 27 -31.63 -12.33 33.39
CA LYS A 27 -30.16 -12.34 33.20
C LYS A 27 -29.71 -12.05 31.76
N ASN A 28 -30.57 -12.27 30.75
CA ASN A 28 -30.25 -12.15 29.33
C ASN A 28 -31.31 -11.29 28.62
N GLY A 29 -30.99 -10.04 28.39
CA GLY A 29 -31.92 -9.06 27.78
C GLY A 29 -32.12 -9.24 26.27
N ASP A 30 -31.38 -10.14 25.62
CA ASP A 30 -31.37 -10.29 24.15
C ASP A 30 -32.78 -10.48 23.58
N TYR A 31 -33.54 -11.42 24.12
CA TYR A 31 -34.90 -11.69 23.70
C TYR A 31 -35.87 -10.60 24.11
N ALA A 32 -35.63 -9.88 25.20
CA ALA A 32 -36.48 -8.74 25.59
C ALA A 32 -36.45 -7.63 24.51
N TRP A 33 -35.26 -7.36 23.98
CA TRP A 33 -35.09 -6.42 22.88
C TRP A 33 -35.71 -6.94 21.58
N LEU A 34 -35.47 -8.18 21.23
CA LEU A 34 -36.04 -8.78 20.01
C LEU A 34 -37.58 -8.76 20.06
N MET A 35 -38.20 -9.19 21.18
CA MET A 35 -39.65 -9.18 21.37
C MET A 35 -40.21 -7.77 21.31
N HIS A 36 -39.51 -6.78 21.88
CA HIS A 36 -39.91 -5.38 21.77
C HIS A 36 -39.95 -4.90 20.31
N ILE A 37 -38.87 -5.19 19.54
CA ILE A 37 -38.81 -4.88 18.12
C ILE A 37 -39.97 -5.57 17.37
N LEU A 38 -40.15 -6.88 17.62
CA LEU A 38 -41.23 -7.65 16.98
C LEU A 38 -42.63 -7.06 17.29
N LYS A 39 -42.88 -6.59 18.50
CA LYS A 39 -44.16 -6.01 18.87
C LYS A 39 -44.41 -4.64 18.20
N THR A 40 -43.36 -3.85 17.99
CA THR A 40 -43.45 -2.53 17.38
C THR A 40 -43.56 -2.56 15.86
N LEU A 41 -43.12 -3.64 15.22
CA LEU A 41 -43.22 -3.82 13.78
C LEU A 41 -44.67 -4.01 13.32
N LYS A 42 -45.05 -3.33 12.23
CA LYS A 42 -46.31 -3.54 11.52
C LYS A 42 -46.40 -4.97 10.97
N SER A 43 -47.57 -5.38 10.49
CA SER A 43 -47.78 -6.71 9.87
C SER A 43 -46.96 -6.94 8.62
N THR A 44 -46.50 -5.88 7.93
CA THR A 44 -45.59 -5.93 6.77
C THR A 44 -44.18 -5.42 7.14
N GLY A 45 -43.90 -5.29 8.44
CA GLY A 45 -42.65 -4.71 8.94
C GLY A 45 -41.47 -5.66 8.79
N LYS A 46 -40.29 -5.08 8.51
CA LYS A 46 -39.00 -5.78 8.36
C LYS A 46 -38.01 -5.20 9.37
N ALA A 47 -37.10 -6.05 9.86
CA ALA A 47 -35.99 -5.61 10.74
C ALA A 47 -34.78 -6.55 10.57
N ALA A 48 -33.60 -6.01 10.77
CA ALA A 48 -32.36 -6.78 10.95
C ALA A 48 -31.81 -6.48 12.33
N VAL A 49 -31.58 -7.51 13.13
CA VAL A 49 -31.17 -7.36 14.54
C VAL A 49 -29.90 -8.15 14.78
N ILE A 50 -28.87 -7.47 15.28
CA ILE A 50 -27.59 -8.11 15.64
C ILE A 50 -27.70 -8.60 17.08
N LEU A 51 -27.46 -9.87 17.31
CA LEU A 51 -27.51 -10.53 18.61
C LEU A 51 -26.35 -11.50 18.78
N PRO A 52 -25.96 -11.85 20.03
CA PRO A 52 -24.98 -12.91 20.29
C PRO A 52 -25.50 -14.26 19.80
N HIS A 53 -24.61 -15.13 19.30
CA HIS A 53 -24.96 -16.49 18.81
C HIS A 53 -25.78 -17.30 19.83
N GLY A 54 -25.61 -17.05 21.14
CA GLY A 54 -26.35 -17.72 22.18
C GLY A 54 -27.88 -17.72 22.02
N VAL A 55 -28.45 -16.67 21.41
CA VAL A 55 -29.89 -16.57 21.15
C VAL A 55 -30.41 -17.69 20.22
N LEU A 56 -29.55 -18.27 19.41
CA LEU A 56 -29.90 -19.29 18.44
C LEU A 56 -30.11 -20.68 19.09
N PHE A 57 -29.52 -20.93 20.29
CA PHE A 57 -29.53 -22.28 20.86
C PHE A 57 -29.77 -22.35 22.37
N ARG A 58 -29.71 -21.25 23.14
CA ARG A 58 -30.03 -21.33 24.58
C ARG A 58 -31.43 -21.92 24.79
N GLY A 59 -31.55 -22.76 25.85
CA GLY A 59 -32.78 -23.45 26.20
C GLY A 59 -33.72 -22.67 27.13
N ASN A 60 -34.58 -23.38 27.84
CA ASN A 60 -35.57 -22.84 28.77
C ASN A 60 -36.47 -21.75 28.16
N ALA A 61 -36.73 -20.68 28.86
CA ALA A 61 -37.56 -19.59 28.40
C ALA A 61 -37.19 -19.05 27.01
N GLU A 62 -35.88 -18.88 26.72
CA GLU A 62 -35.42 -18.45 25.40
C GLU A 62 -35.73 -19.46 24.30
N GLY A 63 -35.67 -20.76 24.61
CA GLY A 63 -36.08 -21.82 23.69
C GLY A 63 -37.57 -21.75 23.33
N THR A 64 -38.45 -21.53 24.33
CA THR A 64 -39.90 -21.40 24.15
C THR A 64 -40.23 -20.16 23.30
N ILE A 65 -39.60 -19.02 23.58
CA ILE A 65 -39.78 -17.77 22.82
C ILE A 65 -39.31 -17.97 21.37
N ARG A 66 -38.16 -18.59 21.15
CA ARG A 66 -37.60 -18.88 19.83
C ARG A 66 -38.54 -19.77 19.03
N GLN A 67 -39.05 -20.83 19.65
CA GLN A 67 -40.06 -21.68 19.02
C GLN A 67 -41.27 -20.87 18.54
N ALA A 68 -41.82 -20.02 19.40
CA ALA A 68 -42.99 -19.20 19.05
C ALA A 68 -42.70 -18.24 17.88
N ILE A 69 -41.50 -17.68 17.80
CA ILE A 69 -41.11 -16.78 16.72
C ILE A 69 -40.93 -17.56 15.38
N VAL A 70 -40.32 -18.73 15.43
CA VAL A 70 -40.15 -19.63 14.28
C VAL A 70 -41.52 -20.11 13.76
N ASP A 71 -42.43 -20.50 14.67
CA ASP A 71 -43.76 -20.96 14.31
C ASP A 71 -44.62 -19.87 13.64
N LYS A 72 -44.39 -18.61 13.99
CA LYS A 72 -45.02 -17.47 13.32
C LYS A 72 -44.42 -17.17 11.94
N GLY A 73 -43.34 -17.85 11.54
CA GLY A 73 -42.67 -17.65 10.26
C GLY A 73 -41.99 -16.29 10.11
N TRP A 74 -41.74 -15.55 11.19
CA TRP A 74 -41.23 -14.17 11.12
C TRP A 74 -39.75 -14.08 10.80
N ILE A 75 -38.96 -15.12 11.07
CA ILE A 75 -37.54 -15.18 10.73
C ILE A 75 -37.39 -15.54 9.26
N LYS A 76 -36.93 -14.58 8.45
CA LYS A 76 -36.64 -14.78 7.02
C LYS A 76 -35.24 -15.35 6.81
N GLY A 77 -34.26 -14.91 7.61
CA GLY A 77 -32.92 -15.42 7.52
C GLY A 77 -32.09 -15.19 8.77
N ILE A 78 -30.98 -15.93 8.85
CA ILE A 78 -29.99 -15.82 9.90
C ILE A 78 -28.60 -15.83 9.26
N ILE A 79 -27.77 -14.85 9.64
CA ILE A 79 -26.41 -14.70 9.12
C ILE A 79 -25.45 -14.78 10.30
N SER A 80 -24.53 -15.75 10.29
CA SER A 80 -23.41 -15.84 11.24
C SER A 80 -22.35 -14.82 10.87
N LEU A 81 -21.78 -14.13 11.85
CA LEU A 81 -20.71 -13.16 11.70
C LEU A 81 -19.41 -13.65 12.36
N PRO A 82 -18.24 -13.15 11.94
CA PRO A 82 -16.96 -13.52 12.55
C PRO A 82 -16.89 -13.20 14.05
N PRO A 83 -16.09 -13.95 14.83
CA PRO A 83 -15.77 -13.58 16.21
C PRO A 83 -14.93 -12.30 16.23
N ASN A 84 -14.82 -11.67 17.39
CA ASN A 84 -14.02 -10.45 17.61
C ASN A 84 -14.39 -9.25 16.69
N LEU A 85 -15.59 -9.20 16.14
CA LEU A 85 -16.06 -8.12 15.27
C LEU A 85 -16.44 -6.87 16.05
N PHE A 86 -17.02 -7.01 17.27
CA PHE A 86 -17.53 -5.93 18.09
C PHE A 86 -16.60 -5.57 19.25
N TYR A 87 -16.60 -4.28 19.64
CA TYR A 87 -15.83 -3.83 20.79
C TYR A 87 -16.39 -4.45 22.10
N GLY A 88 -15.48 -4.75 23.02
CA GLY A 88 -15.82 -5.28 24.35
C GLY A 88 -16.16 -6.77 24.41
N THR A 89 -16.22 -7.48 23.28
CA THR A 89 -16.49 -8.93 23.25
C THR A 89 -15.72 -9.65 22.16
N GLY A 90 -15.33 -10.92 22.45
CA GLY A 90 -14.78 -11.85 21.46
C GLY A 90 -15.83 -12.82 20.91
N ILE A 91 -17.06 -12.77 21.42
CA ILE A 91 -18.13 -13.72 21.06
C ILE A 91 -18.64 -13.42 19.65
N PRO A 92 -18.81 -14.46 18.79
CA PRO A 92 -19.41 -14.27 17.48
C PRO A 92 -20.87 -13.80 17.63
N ALA A 93 -21.29 -12.93 16.73
CA ALA A 93 -22.66 -12.45 16.65
C ALA A 93 -23.37 -13.03 15.42
N CYS A 94 -24.69 -12.93 15.41
CA CYS A 94 -25.52 -13.22 14.24
C CYS A 94 -26.44 -12.05 13.92
N ILE A 95 -26.86 -11.93 12.66
CA ILE A 95 -27.94 -11.06 12.23
C ILE A 95 -29.20 -11.92 12.07
N ILE A 96 -30.25 -11.57 12.79
CA ILE A 96 -31.57 -12.18 12.60
C ILE A 96 -32.39 -11.23 11.74
N ILE A 97 -32.78 -11.70 10.55
CA ILE A 97 -33.59 -10.94 9.61
C ILE A 97 -35.05 -11.32 9.80
N ILE A 98 -35.82 -10.35 10.24
CA ILE A 98 -37.27 -10.44 10.46
C ILE A 98 -37.98 -9.86 9.23
N ASP A 99 -38.97 -10.59 8.75
CA ASP A 99 -39.88 -10.12 7.73
C ASP A 99 -41.27 -10.71 8.03
N LYS A 100 -42.22 -9.85 8.42
CA LYS A 100 -43.58 -10.28 8.76
C LYS A 100 -44.48 -10.43 7.52
N GLU A 101 -44.08 -9.82 6.41
CA GLU A 101 -44.81 -9.90 5.17
C GLU A 101 -44.74 -11.33 4.61
N GLY A 102 -45.89 -11.93 4.32
CA GLY A 102 -45.99 -13.31 3.80
C GLY A 102 -45.46 -14.39 4.75
N ALA A 103 -45.36 -14.10 6.05
CA ALA A 103 -44.80 -15.00 7.04
C ALA A 103 -45.54 -16.34 7.16
N GLU A 104 -46.83 -16.33 6.97
CA GLU A 104 -47.69 -17.54 7.01
C GLU A 104 -47.35 -18.55 5.91
N ASN A 105 -46.79 -18.12 4.80
CA ASN A 105 -46.40 -18.97 3.67
C ASN A 105 -44.91 -19.34 3.68
N ARG A 106 -44.16 -18.91 4.67
CA ARG A 106 -42.71 -19.13 4.73
C ARG A 106 -42.40 -20.58 5.13
N SER A 107 -41.78 -21.33 4.20
CA SER A 107 -41.51 -22.76 4.35
C SER A 107 -40.19 -23.08 5.09
N GLY A 108 -39.33 -22.07 5.36
CA GLY A 108 -38.04 -22.25 6.00
C GLY A 108 -37.33 -20.95 6.27
N ILE A 109 -36.09 -21.05 6.71
CA ILE A 109 -35.19 -19.95 7.04
C ILE A 109 -33.96 -20.04 6.14
N PHE A 110 -33.56 -18.92 5.53
CA PHE A 110 -32.32 -18.83 4.78
C PHE A 110 -31.16 -18.58 5.73
N MET A 111 -30.16 -19.44 5.74
CA MET A 111 -29.01 -19.36 6.63
C MET A 111 -27.72 -19.10 5.85
N ILE A 112 -26.88 -18.21 6.38
CA ILE A 112 -25.56 -17.88 5.84
C ILE A 112 -24.52 -18.01 6.94
N ASP A 113 -23.44 -18.76 6.67
CA ASP A 113 -22.26 -18.79 7.54
C ASP A 113 -21.16 -17.87 6.98
N ALA A 114 -21.15 -16.63 7.41
CA ALA A 114 -20.12 -15.65 7.07
C ALA A 114 -18.98 -15.57 8.11
N GLY A 115 -18.91 -16.55 9.02
CA GLY A 115 -17.96 -16.54 10.14
C GLY A 115 -16.48 -16.54 9.75
N LYS A 116 -16.14 -16.96 8.52
CA LYS A 116 -14.76 -17.03 7.99
C LYS A 116 -14.34 -15.83 7.14
N GLY A 117 -15.28 -14.98 6.68
CA GLY A 117 -15.01 -13.81 5.84
C GLY A 117 -14.62 -12.60 6.68
N PHE A 118 -13.34 -12.35 6.88
CA PHE A 118 -12.84 -11.16 7.60
C PHE A 118 -11.35 -10.93 7.36
N VAL A 119 -10.89 -9.74 7.73
CA VAL A 119 -9.47 -9.40 7.86
C VAL A 119 -9.19 -9.00 9.30
N LYS A 120 -7.98 -9.26 9.77
CA LYS A 120 -7.54 -8.78 11.09
C LYS A 120 -7.24 -7.28 11.03
N ASP A 121 -7.77 -6.55 12.00
CA ASP A 121 -7.55 -5.13 12.19
C ASP A 121 -7.14 -4.91 13.67
N GLY A 122 -5.85 -4.97 13.91
CA GLY A 122 -5.29 -5.01 15.25
C GLY A 122 -5.80 -6.20 16.06
N ASN A 123 -6.44 -5.93 17.20
CA ASN A 123 -7.01 -6.96 18.09
C ASN A 123 -8.45 -7.36 17.70
N LYS A 124 -8.99 -6.82 16.63
CA LYS A 124 -10.35 -7.06 16.14
C LYS A 124 -10.33 -7.69 14.76
N ASN A 125 -11.47 -8.22 14.37
CA ASN A 125 -11.74 -8.62 13.03
C ASN A 125 -12.61 -7.55 12.36
N ARG A 126 -12.44 -7.34 11.07
CA ARG A 126 -13.22 -6.41 10.26
C ARG A 126 -13.73 -7.11 9.01
N LEU A 127 -15.01 -6.92 8.69
CA LEU A 127 -15.55 -7.34 7.39
C LEU A 127 -14.96 -6.45 6.30
N ARG A 128 -14.52 -7.07 5.20
CA ARG A 128 -14.12 -6.36 3.98
C ARG A 128 -15.37 -6.01 3.16
N GLU A 129 -15.23 -5.13 2.21
CA GLU A 129 -16.34 -4.79 1.31
C GLU A 129 -16.86 -6.02 0.56
N GLN A 130 -15.96 -6.90 0.13
CA GLN A 130 -16.32 -8.17 -0.50
C GLN A 130 -17.17 -9.09 0.40
N ASP A 131 -16.86 -9.13 1.70
CA ASP A 131 -17.60 -9.97 2.66
C ASP A 131 -19.02 -9.44 2.85
N ILE A 132 -19.16 -8.11 3.00
CA ILE A 132 -20.45 -7.45 3.11
C ILE A 132 -21.27 -7.64 1.82
N TYR A 133 -20.65 -7.42 0.66
CA TYR A 133 -21.31 -7.58 -0.62
C TYR A 133 -21.77 -9.02 -0.85
N ARG A 134 -20.91 -10.01 -0.55
CA ARG A 134 -21.26 -11.42 -0.64
C ARG A 134 -22.44 -11.79 0.25
N ILE A 135 -22.47 -11.32 1.50
CA ILE A 135 -23.58 -11.53 2.43
C ILE A 135 -24.87 -10.96 1.85
N VAL A 136 -24.85 -9.72 1.38
CA VAL A 136 -26.04 -9.00 0.90
C VAL A 136 -26.58 -9.64 -0.38
N THR A 137 -25.74 -9.92 -1.37
CA THR A 137 -26.14 -10.58 -2.63
C THR A 137 -26.65 -11.99 -2.38
N THR A 138 -25.92 -12.81 -1.63
CA THR A 138 -26.33 -14.17 -1.30
C THR A 138 -27.69 -14.19 -0.60
N PHE A 139 -27.92 -13.24 0.32
CA PHE A 139 -29.21 -13.17 1.03
C PHE A 139 -30.36 -12.70 0.12
N ASN A 140 -30.14 -11.65 -0.67
CA ASN A 140 -31.20 -11.06 -1.51
C ASN A 140 -31.60 -11.98 -2.65
N GLU A 141 -30.65 -12.64 -3.29
CA GLU A 141 -30.85 -13.52 -4.43
C GLU A 141 -31.07 -14.99 -4.02
N GLN A 142 -30.96 -15.31 -2.72
CA GLN A 142 -31.10 -16.65 -2.17
C GLN A 142 -30.17 -17.67 -2.84
N ILE A 143 -28.90 -17.28 -3.07
CA ILE A 143 -27.88 -18.11 -3.72
C ILE A 143 -27.47 -19.26 -2.80
N THR A 144 -27.49 -20.49 -3.30
CA THR A 144 -27.15 -21.73 -2.57
C THR A 144 -26.15 -22.61 -3.32
N ASP A 145 -25.38 -22.04 -4.23
CA ASP A 145 -24.34 -22.70 -5.02
C ASP A 145 -23.15 -23.19 -4.17
N ASP A 146 -22.89 -22.51 -3.05
CA ASP A 146 -21.89 -22.94 -2.04
C ASP A 146 -22.60 -23.42 -0.77
N PRO A 147 -22.83 -24.73 -0.60
CA PRO A 147 -23.53 -25.30 0.55
C PRO A 147 -22.74 -25.17 1.86
N LYS A 148 -21.43 -24.87 1.81
CA LYS A 148 -20.61 -24.55 2.99
C LYS A 148 -20.75 -23.08 3.44
N TYR A 149 -21.39 -22.24 2.60
CA TYR A 149 -21.60 -20.82 2.89
C TYR A 149 -23.07 -20.48 3.14
N ALA A 150 -23.99 -20.97 2.30
CA ALA A 150 -25.41 -20.62 2.41
C ALA A 150 -26.32 -21.82 2.13
N ARG A 151 -27.44 -21.86 2.87
CA ARG A 151 -28.44 -22.92 2.72
C ARG A 151 -29.83 -22.43 3.08
N PHE A 152 -30.84 -22.82 2.28
CA PHE A 152 -32.23 -22.73 2.69
C PHE A 152 -32.60 -23.93 3.57
N VAL A 153 -33.02 -23.67 4.83
CA VAL A 153 -33.34 -24.71 5.82
C VAL A 153 -34.87 -24.80 5.97
N PRO A 154 -35.50 -25.92 5.58
CA PRO A 154 -36.94 -26.11 5.71
C PRO A 154 -37.38 -26.11 7.17
N ASN A 155 -38.57 -25.53 7.46
CA ASN A 155 -39.17 -25.54 8.80
C ASN A 155 -39.28 -26.94 9.40
N LYS A 156 -39.52 -27.99 8.57
CA LYS A 156 -39.57 -29.37 9.03
C LYS A 156 -38.26 -29.82 9.65
N GLU A 157 -37.13 -29.48 9.06
CA GLU A 157 -35.80 -29.82 9.59
C GLU A 157 -35.51 -29.09 10.90
N ILE A 158 -35.90 -27.80 10.99
CA ILE A 158 -35.73 -26.99 12.20
C ILE A 158 -36.54 -27.56 13.37
N LYS A 159 -37.81 -27.93 13.12
CA LYS A 159 -38.75 -28.37 14.14
C LYS A 159 -38.50 -29.81 14.57
N GLU A 160 -38.49 -30.72 13.62
CA GLU A 160 -38.50 -32.17 13.87
C GLU A 160 -37.10 -32.73 14.19
N LYS A 161 -36.08 -32.30 13.44
CA LYS A 161 -34.72 -32.82 13.64
C LYS A 161 -33.91 -32.04 14.67
N ASN A 162 -34.10 -30.73 14.76
CA ASN A 162 -33.25 -29.87 15.58
C ASN A 162 -33.98 -29.21 16.77
N GLY A 163 -35.25 -29.49 17.02
CA GLY A 163 -35.97 -28.97 18.20
C GLY A 163 -35.89 -27.45 18.33
N TYR A 164 -36.05 -26.74 17.22
CA TYR A 164 -35.94 -25.28 17.14
C TYR A 164 -34.58 -24.69 17.52
N ASN A 165 -33.54 -25.49 17.54
CA ASN A 165 -32.18 -25.00 17.66
C ASN A 165 -31.75 -24.41 16.31
N LEU A 166 -31.41 -23.12 16.28
CA LEU A 166 -31.05 -22.37 15.08
C LEU A 166 -29.54 -22.17 14.92
N ASN A 167 -28.71 -22.89 15.69
CA ASN A 167 -27.27 -22.78 15.56
C ASN A 167 -26.84 -23.22 14.14
N ILE A 168 -26.23 -22.29 13.42
CA ILE A 168 -25.93 -22.42 11.98
C ILE A 168 -25.04 -23.63 11.70
N SER A 169 -24.08 -23.95 12.57
CA SER A 169 -23.21 -25.13 12.43
C SER A 169 -23.94 -26.50 12.40
N ARG A 170 -25.24 -26.55 12.77
CA ARG A 170 -26.06 -27.74 12.62
C ARG A 170 -26.61 -27.93 11.21
N TYR A 171 -26.60 -26.88 10.42
CA TYR A 171 -27.21 -26.83 9.09
C TYR A 171 -26.20 -26.62 7.97
N ILE A 172 -25.13 -25.92 8.27
CA ILE A 172 -24.03 -25.62 7.36
C ILE A 172 -22.74 -26.12 8.01
N ASP A 173 -22.13 -27.11 7.36
CA ASP A 173 -20.80 -27.59 7.76
C ASP A 173 -19.74 -26.83 6.96
N SER A 174 -19.24 -25.77 7.55
CA SER A 174 -18.15 -24.96 7.00
C SER A 174 -16.75 -25.45 7.40
N SER A 175 -16.65 -26.62 8.08
CA SER A 175 -15.36 -27.19 8.46
C SER A 175 -14.55 -27.59 7.22
N GLU A 176 -13.25 -27.47 7.32
CA GLU A 176 -12.35 -28.06 6.34
C GLU A 176 -12.17 -29.53 6.62
N PRO A 177 -12.10 -30.39 5.59
CA PRO A 177 -11.79 -31.80 5.78
C PRO A 177 -10.45 -31.94 6.53
N GLU A 178 -10.39 -32.88 7.45
CA GLU A 178 -9.10 -33.24 8.08
C GLU A 178 -8.17 -33.81 7.01
N ASP A 179 -6.92 -33.37 7.01
CA ASP A 179 -5.86 -33.91 6.18
C ASP A 179 -5.45 -35.29 6.73
N ILE A 180 -5.94 -36.35 6.12
CA ILE A 180 -5.67 -37.73 6.52
C ILE A 180 -4.37 -38.16 5.85
N GLN A 181 -3.31 -38.30 6.63
CA GLN A 181 -2.00 -38.75 6.17
C GLN A 181 -2.04 -40.23 5.74
N ASP A 182 -1.65 -40.51 4.51
CA ASP A 182 -1.57 -41.87 3.96
C ASP A 182 -0.20 -42.48 4.28
N ILE A 183 -0.16 -43.36 5.29
CA ILE A 183 1.07 -44.03 5.73
C ILE A 183 1.65 -44.92 4.63
N TYR A 184 0.81 -45.54 3.79
CA TYR A 184 1.28 -46.39 2.70
C TYR A 184 2.05 -45.55 1.66
N ALA A 185 1.51 -44.41 1.27
CA ALA A 185 2.16 -43.48 0.38
C ALA A 185 3.51 -43.00 0.91
N HIS A 186 3.61 -42.70 2.21
CA HIS A 186 4.86 -42.31 2.85
C HIS A 186 5.94 -43.40 2.82
N ILE A 187 5.56 -44.68 2.94
CA ILE A 187 6.50 -45.79 2.98
C ILE A 187 6.88 -46.28 1.58
N HIS A 188 5.91 -46.36 0.67
CA HIS A 188 6.07 -46.98 -0.66
C HIS A 188 6.15 -45.99 -1.81
N GLY A 189 5.90 -44.70 -1.54
CA GLY A 189 5.81 -43.67 -2.55
C GLY A 189 4.44 -43.65 -3.24
N GLY A 190 4.25 -42.66 -4.07
CA GLY A 190 2.97 -42.38 -4.76
C GLY A 190 2.20 -41.25 -4.11
N ILE A 191 1.28 -40.66 -4.85
CA ILE A 191 0.36 -39.61 -4.39
C ILE A 191 -1.03 -40.22 -4.34
N PRO A 192 -1.74 -40.15 -3.21
CA PRO A 192 -3.08 -40.71 -3.10
C PRO A 192 -4.04 -40.10 -4.12
N ALA A 193 -4.88 -40.92 -4.73
CA ALA A 193 -5.87 -40.46 -5.69
C ALA A 193 -6.83 -39.41 -5.09
N VAL A 194 -7.14 -39.55 -3.79
CA VAL A 194 -7.99 -38.61 -3.05
C VAL A 194 -7.41 -37.19 -3.04
N ASP A 195 -6.08 -37.06 -2.89
CA ASP A 195 -5.40 -35.75 -2.89
C ASP A 195 -5.41 -35.12 -4.27
N ILE A 196 -5.26 -35.94 -5.33
CA ILE A 196 -5.38 -35.49 -6.72
C ILE A 196 -6.80 -35.08 -7.06
N ASP A 197 -7.81 -35.82 -6.61
CA ASP A 197 -9.21 -35.51 -6.80
C ASP A 197 -9.66 -34.27 -6.02
N ALA A 198 -9.03 -33.98 -4.87
CA ALA A 198 -9.23 -32.73 -4.14
C ALA A 198 -8.81 -31.47 -4.95
N LEU A 199 -7.95 -31.65 -5.94
CA LEU A 199 -7.54 -30.61 -6.88
C LEU A 199 -8.44 -30.51 -8.13
N SER A 200 -9.63 -31.14 -8.13
CA SER A 200 -10.55 -31.17 -9.28
C SER A 200 -10.80 -29.81 -9.93
N LYS A 201 -10.94 -28.75 -9.14
CA LYS A 201 -11.10 -27.38 -9.67
C LYS A 201 -10.01 -26.94 -10.65
N TYR A 202 -8.76 -27.37 -10.39
CA TYR A 202 -7.62 -27.06 -11.26
C TYR A 202 -7.65 -27.95 -12.50
N TRP A 203 -8.04 -29.21 -12.35
CA TRP A 203 -8.16 -30.13 -13.49
C TRP A 203 -9.34 -29.79 -14.40
N ASP A 204 -10.40 -29.16 -13.85
CA ASP A 204 -11.51 -28.61 -14.65
C ASP A 204 -11.06 -27.38 -15.47
N ALA A 205 -10.14 -26.57 -14.93
CA ALA A 205 -9.59 -25.42 -15.64
C ALA A 205 -8.48 -25.81 -16.63
N PHE A 206 -7.70 -26.85 -16.31
CA PHE A 206 -6.54 -27.31 -17.06
C PHE A 206 -6.54 -28.83 -17.25
N PRO A 207 -7.45 -29.38 -18.05
CA PRO A 207 -7.62 -30.82 -18.20
C PRO A 207 -6.35 -31.56 -18.68
N THR A 208 -5.59 -30.98 -19.61
CA THR A 208 -4.36 -31.63 -20.14
C THR A 208 -3.20 -31.56 -19.14
N LEU A 209 -3.18 -30.56 -18.28
CA LEU A 209 -2.11 -30.39 -17.29
C LEU A 209 -2.05 -31.55 -16.29
N LYS A 210 -3.21 -32.14 -15.94
CA LYS A 210 -3.26 -33.33 -15.09
C LYS A 210 -2.46 -34.48 -15.68
N ASP A 211 -2.67 -34.76 -16.96
CA ASP A 211 -2.03 -35.87 -17.69
C ASP A 211 -0.53 -35.59 -17.96
N GLU A 212 -0.16 -34.33 -18.14
CA GLU A 212 1.25 -33.92 -18.26
C GLU A 212 2.02 -34.13 -16.94
N LEU A 213 1.43 -33.74 -15.82
CA LEU A 213 2.08 -33.81 -14.51
C LEU A 213 2.01 -35.20 -13.88
N LEU A 214 0.93 -35.96 -14.12
CA LEU A 214 0.58 -37.16 -13.36
C LEU A 214 0.24 -38.32 -14.26
N SER A 215 0.65 -39.52 -13.84
CA SER A 215 0.16 -40.78 -14.41
C SER A 215 -0.27 -41.73 -13.30
N SER A 216 -1.22 -42.62 -13.60
CA SER A 216 -1.66 -43.64 -12.65
C SER A 216 -0.53 -44.59 -12.32
N LEU A 217 -0.28 -44.79 -11.04
CA LEU A 217 0.63 -45.83 -10.53
C LEU A 217 -0.17 -47.10 -10.20
N SER A 218 -1.38 -46.93 -9.68
CA SER A 218 -2.37 -47.98 -9.40
C SER A 218 -3.77 -47.34 -9.32
N ASP A 219 -4.81 -48.11 -9.02
CA ASP A 219 -6.18 -47.60 -8.88
C ASP A 219 -6.32 -46.52 -7.79
N SER A 220 -5.41 -46.50 -6.81
CA SER A 220 -5.48 -45.59 -5.67
C SER A 220 -4.31 -44.58 -5.59
N TYR A 221 -3.33 -44.66 -6.47
CA TYR A 221 -2.14 -43.81 -6.42
C TYR A 221 -1.71 -43.32 -7.78
N TYR A 222 -1.23 -42.08 -7.80
CA TYR A 222 -0.57 -41.42 -8.93
C TYR A 222 0.94 -41.29 -8.70
N LYS A 223 1.68 -41.06 -9.77
CA LYS A 223 3.10 -40.66 -9.74
C LYS A 223 3.31 -39.43 -10.61
N LEU A 224 4.33 -38.64 -10.28
CA LEU A 224 4.77 -37.55 -11.14
C LEU A 224 5.39 -38.08 -12.43
N ASN A 225 5.10 -37.41 -13.55
CA ASN A 225 5.72 -37.63 -14.86
C ASN A 225 6.94 -36.72 -15.07
N VAL A 226 7.15 -35.75 -14.20
CA VAL A 226 8.21 -34.75 -14.26
C VAL A 226 8.98 -34.76 -12.93
N GLU A 227 10.22 -34.24 -12.96
CA GLU A 227 10.96 -34.04 -11.72
C GLU A 227 10.28 -32.93 -10.88
N GLU A 228 10.39 -33.03 -9.57
CA GLU A 228 9.75 -32.11 -8.63
C GLU A 228 10.08 -30.64 -8.91
N ASN A 229 11.33 -30.38 -9.27
CA ASN A 229 11.82 -29.03 -9.61
C ASN A 229 11.27 -28.50 -10.96
N ASP A 230 10.77 -29.39 -11.83
CA ASP A 230 10.23 -29.02 -13.14
C ASP A 230 8.69 -28.83 -13.14
N ILE A 231 8.01 -29.16 -12.06
CA ILE A 231 6.53 -29.01 -11.95
C ILE A 231 6.11 -27.59 -12.33
N ARG A 232 6.73 -26.59 -11.70
CA ARG A 232 6.42 -25.18 -11.99
C ARG A 232 6.64 -24.80 -13.44
N ARG A 233 7.73 -25.25 -14.03
CA ARG A 233 8.05 -25.00 -15.43
C ARG A 233 7.02 -25.64 -16.36
N THR A 234 6.59 -26.86 -16.08
CA THR A 234 5.57 -27.58 -16.87
C THR A 234 4.24 -26.84 -16.81
N ILE A 235 3.82 -26.36 -15.62
CA ILE A 235 2.58 -25.58 -15.47
C ILE A 235 2.64 -24.31 -16.34
N TYR A 236 3.73 -23.52 -16.24
CA TYR A 236 3.85 -22.27 -17.02
C TYR A 236 4.05 -22.47 -18.52
N ALA A 237 4.49 -23.65 -18.94
CA ALA A 237 4.66 -23.99 -20.35
C ALA A 237 3.40 -24.63 -20.99
N ASN A 238 2.39 -24.96 -20.18
CA ASN A 238 1.15 -25.58 -20.66
C ASN A 238 0.32 -24.56 -21.43
N ASP A 239 -0.17 -24.96 -22.61
CA ASP A 239 -0.98 -24.10 -23.50
C ASP A 239 -2.30 -23.64 -22.88
N GLU A 240 -2.95 -24.50 -22.08
CA GLU A 240 -4.21 -24.16 -21.38
C GLU A 240 -3.97 -23.09 -20.31
N PHE A 241 -2.81 -23.18 -19.61
CA PHE A 241 -2.43 -22.17 -18.62
C PHE A 241 -2.13 -20.81 -19.28
N SER A 242 -1.47 -20.81 -20.45
CA SER A 242 -1.26 -19.59 -21.23
C SER A 242 -2.58 -19.00 -21.73
N ALA A 243 -3.45 -19.83 -22.29
CA ALA A 243 -4.79 -19.39 -22.76
C ALA A 243 -5.67 -18.86 -21.62
N TYR A 244 -5.51 -19.40 -20.41
CA TYR A 244 -6.19 -18.89 -19.22
C TYR A 244 -5.70 -17.50 -18.84
N GLY A 245 -4.39 -17.24 -18.96
CA GLY A 245 -3.83 -15.89 -18.81
C GLY A 245 -4.44 -14.91 -19.81
N ASP A 246 -4.48 -15.27 -21.08
CA ASP A 246 -5.09 -14.45 -22.15
C ASP A 246 -6.59 -14.17 -21.89
N LEU A 247 -7.32 -15.13 -21.31
CA LEU A 247 -8.73 -14.96 -20.94
C LEU A 247 -8.90 -13.90 -19.84
N ILE A 248 -8.03 -13.92 -18.82
CA ILE A 248 -8.02 -12.92 -17.74
C ILE A 248 -7.71 -11.54 -18.30
N ASP A 249 -6.66 -11.43 -19.11
CA ASP A 249 -6.22 -10.16 -19.71
C ASP A 249 -7.31 -9.58 -20.61
N LYS A 250 -8.00 -10.43 -21.36
CA LYS A 250 -9.14 -10.02 -22.18
C LYS A 250 -10.30 -9.49 -21.33
N ALA A 251 -10.69 -10.24 -20.29
CA ALA A 251 -11.78 -9.83 -19.41
C ALA A 251 -11.48 -8.47 -18.74
N PHE A 252 -10.25 -8.26 -18.31
CA PHE A 252 -9.81 -6.99 -17.75
C PHE A 252 -9.79 -5.87 -18.80
N THR A 253 -9.29 -6.13 -20.00
CA THR A 253 -9.25 -5.16 -21.11
C THR A 253 -10.65 -4.73 -21.54
N ASP A 254 -11.59 -5.66 -21.63
CA ASP A 254 -12.98 -5.39 -21.95
C ASP A 254 -13.62 -4.52 -20.85
N TRP A 255 -13.40 -4.85 -19.58
CA TRP A 255 -13.86 -4.03 -18.47
C TRP A 255 -13.21 -2.65 -18.45
N LYS A 256 -11.89 -2.54 -18.68
CA LYS A 256 -11.18 -1.26 -18.76
C LYS A 256 -11.80 -0.36 -19.82
N SER A 257 -12.10 -0.91 -20.99
CA SER A 257 -12.76 -0.16 -22.06
C SER A 257 -14.15 0.38 -21.66
N PHE A 258 -14.90 -0.41 -20.88
CA PHE A 258 -16.17 0.06 -20.31
C PHE A 258 -15.93 1.18 -19.27
N ALA A 259 -14.99 0.98 -18.35
CA ALA A 259 -14.66 1.96 -17.33
C ALA A 259 -14.20 3.30 -17.94
N ASP A 260 -13.37 3.26 -18.97
CA ASP A 260 -12.92 4.44 -19.73
C ASP A 260 -14.09 5.25 -20.28
N THR A 261 -15.12 4.60 -20.82
CA THR A 261 -16.29 5.30 -21.35
C THR A 261 -17.08 6.05 -20.29
N LYS A 262 -17.04 5.57 -19.04
CA LYS A 262 -17.68 6.20 -17.89
C LYS A 262 -16.82 7.28 -17.29
N LEU A 263 -15.55 6.97 -17.02
CA LEU A 263 -14.59 7.87 -16.39
C LEU A 263 -14.20 9.06 -17.28
N LYS A 264 -14.31 8.97 -18.58
CA LYS A 264 -14.06 10.10 -19.52
C LYS A 264 -15.26 11.04 -19.71
N LYS A 265 -16.38 10.79 -19.02
CA LYS A 265 -17.64 11.56 -19.18
C LYS A 265 -18.25 11.95 -17.85
N LEU A 266 -17.40 12.24 -16.85
CA LEU A 266 -17.90 12.68 -15.55
C LEU A 266 -18.37 14.13 -15.63
N ASP A 267 -19.53 14.39 -15.04
CA ASP A 267 -20.09 15.73 -14.86
C ASP A 267 -20.93 15.79 -13.57
N SER A 268 -21.42 16.97 -13.24
CA SER A 268 -22.21 17.21 -12.02
C SER A 268 -23.55 16.46 -11.93
N SER A 269 -24.00 15.80 -13.00
CA SER A 269 -25.22 14.98 -12.99
C SER A 269 -24.97 13.55 -12.48
N ILE A 270 -23.70 13.14 -12.40
CA ILE A 270 -23.30 11.78 -12.02
C ILE A 270 -23.21 11.65 -10.51
N SER A 271 -23.69 10.54 -9.99
CA SER A 271 -23.48 10.16 -8.59
C SER A 271 -22.30 9.19 -8.48
N ALA A 272 -21.28 9.54 -7.68
CA ALA A 272 -20.13 8.69 -7.41
C ALA A 272 -20.56 7.28 -6.91
N LYS A 273 -21.61 7.21 -6.09
CA LYS A 273 -22.16 5.93 -5.59
C LYS A 273 -22.74 5.07 -6.72
N ILE A 274 -23.42 5.66 -7.68
CA ILE A 274 -24.00 4.93 -8.82
C ILE A 274 -22.86 4.48 -9.73
N LEU A 275 -21.89 5.35 -9.99
CA LEU A 275 -20.73 5.05 -10.82
C LEU A 275 -19.96 3.84 -10.30
N ILE A 276 -19.59 3.83 -9.02
CA ILE A 276 -18.85 2.68 -8.46
C ILE A 276 -19.68 1.40 -8.46
N SER A 277 -21.01 1.46 -8.25
CA SER A 277 -21.88 0.29 -8.40
C SER A 277 -21.84 -0.25 -9.83
N GLU A 278 -21.96 0.59 -10.85
CA GLU A 278 -21.92 0.18 -12.24
C GLU A 278 -20.57 -0.44 -12.63
N LEU A 279 -19.45 0.17 -12.18
CA LEU A 279 -18.10 -0.35 -12.41
C LEU A 279 -17.92 -1.72 -11.74
N ALA A 280 -18.42 -1.85 -10.52
CA ALA A 280 -18.32 -3.08 -9.74
C ALA A 280 -19.18 -4.22 -10.30
N GLU A 281 -20.42 -3.94 -10.68
CA GLU A 281 -21.29 -4.94 -11.31
C GLU A 281 -20.72 -5.43 -12.64
N ASN A 282 -20.16 -4.52 -13.43
CA ASN A 282 -19.58 -4.86 -14.73
C ASN A 282 -18.30 -5.70 -14.58
N ILE A 283 -17.37 -5.36 -13.65
CA ILE A 283 -16.16 -6.17 -13.46
C ILE A 283 -16.50 -7.56 -12.92
N MET A 284 -17.42 -7.67 -11.97
CA MET A 284 -17.84 -8.97 -11.45
C MET A 284 -18.47 -9.84 -12.53
N LYS A 285 -19.24 -9.25 -13.45
CA LYS A 285 -19.80 -9.97 -14.59
C LYS A 285 -18.72 -10.40 -15.58
N ALA A 286 -17.71 -9.57 -15.83
CA ALA A 286 -16.61 -9.92 -16.73
C ALA A 286 -15.80 -11.14 -16.24
N PHE A 287 -15.75 -11.36 -14.92
CA PHE A 287 -15.02 -12.47 -14.30
C PHE A 287 -15.93 -13.60 -13.78
N GLU A 288 -17.24 -13.56 -14.01
CA GLU A 288 -18.20 -14.51 -13.44
C GLU A 288 -17.97 -15.95 -13.88
N ASP A 289 -17.62 -16.15 -15.16
CA ASP A 289 -17.44 -17.46 -15.78
C ASP A 289 -15.97 -17.93 -15.81
N ILE A 290 -15.04 -17.16 -15.22
CA ILE A 290 -13.61 -17.52 -15.18
C ILE A 290 -13.36 -18.42 -13.98
N LEU A 291 -13.08 -19.71 -14.25
CA LEU A 291 -12.76 -20.69 -13.21
C LEU A 291 -11.57 -20.24 -12.37
N LEU A 292 -11.49 -20.67 -11.12
CA LEU A 292 -10.44 -20.37 -10.14
C LEU A 292 -10.39 -18.90 -9.67
N ILE A 293 -11.10 -17.98 -10.30
CA ILE A 293 -11.21 -16.60 -9.86
C ILE A 293 -12.50 -16.40 -9.05
N ASN A 294 -12.35 -15.84 -7.86
CA ASN A 294 -13.50 -15.45 -7.06
C ASN A 294 -13.90 -14.01 -7.40
N LYS A 295 -15.07 -13.82 -7.98
CA LYS A 295 -15.60 -12.49 -8.36
C LYS A 295 -15.63 -11.50 -7.19
N TYR A 296 -15.77 -11.96 -5.95
CA TYR A 296 -15.76 -11.09 -4.77
C TYR A 296 -14.36 -10.55 -4.45
N ASP A 297 -13.30 -11.33 -4.75
CA ASP A 297 -11.92 -10.85 -4.60
C ASP A 297 -11.62 -9.75 -5.64
N ILE A 298 -12.09 -9.92 -6.88
CA ILE A 298 -12.00 -8.87 -7.91
C ILE A 298 -12.75 -7.61 -7.48
N TYR A 299 -13.96 -7.77 -6.92
CA TYR A 299 -14.71 -6.65 -6.34
C TYR A 299 -13.91 -5.90 -5.27
N GLN A 300 -13.26 -6.63 -4.36
CA GLN A 300 -12.44 -6.01 -3.31
C GLN A 300 -11.26 -5.22 -3.87
N ILE A 301 -10.59 -5.74 -4.91
CA ILE A 301 -9.49 -5.05 -5.58
C ILE A 301 -9.99 -3.72 -6.17
N LEU A 302 -11.12 -3.74 -6.87
CA LEU A 302 -11.72 -2.52 -7.42
C LEU A 302 -12.08 -1.53 -6.31
N LEU A 303 -12.71 -1.98 -5.23
CA LEU A 303 -13.11 -1.09 -4.12
C LEU A 303 -11.90 -0.51 -3.38
N ALA A 304 -10.83 -1.27 -3.19
CA ALA A 304 -9.58 -0.77 -2.64
C ALA A 304 -9.01 0.34 -3.54
N TYR A 305 -8.89 0.08 -4.84
CA TYR A 305 -8.42 1.06 -5.82
C TYR A 305 -9.33 2.30 -5.88
N TRP A 306 -10.66 2.11 -5.84
CA TRP A 306 -11.61 3.21 -5.77
C TRP A 306 -11.34 4.12 -4.56
N ASN A 307 -11.22 3.54 -3.38
CA ASN A 307 -11.04 4.30 -2.14
C ASN A 307 -9.67 4.98 -2.05
N GLU A 308 -8.63 4.37 -2.61
CA GLU A 308 -7.25 4.89 -2.52
C GLU A 308 -6.93 5.91 -3.61
N VAL A 309 -7.55 5.78 -4.79
CA VAL A 309 -7.17 6.56 -5.97
C VAL A 309 -8.34 7.35 -6.57
N LEU A 310 -9.46 6.69 -6.88
CA LEU A 310 -10.50 7.28 -7.72
C LEU A 310 -11.53 8.14 -6.95
N ASN A 311 -11.85 7.79 -5.71
CA ASN A 311 -12.98 8.40 -4.99
C ASN A 311 -12.86 9.91 -4.84
N ASP A 312 -11.70 10.39 -4.45
CA ASP A 312 -11.46 11.81 -4.20
C ASP A 312 -11.44 12.59 -5.53
N ASP A 313 -10.81 12.04 -6.55
CA ASP A 313 -10.76 12.64 -7.89
C ASP A 313 -12.14 12.73 -8.52
N VAL A 314 -12.89 11.62 -8.50
CA VAL A 314 -14.27 11.60 -9.03
C VAL A 314 -15.14 12.59 -8.26
N SER A 315 -15.04 12.60 -6.93
CA SER A 315 -15.80 13.53 -6.08
C SER A 315 -15.46 14.98 -6.40
N LEU A 316 -14.19 15.29 -6.63
CA LEU A 316 -13.74 16.63 -7.00
C LEU A 316 -14.26 17.04 -8.37
N ILE A 317 -14.15 16.16 -9.38
CA ILE A 317 -14.63 16.43 -10.76
C ILE A 317 -16.14 16.68 -10.79
N ILE A 318 -16.95 15.85 -10.10
CA ILE A 318 -18.42 15.97 -10.13
C ILE A 318 -18.95 17.12 -9.27
N SER A 319 -18.20 17.57 -8.26
CA SER A 319 -18.64 18.65 -7.35
C SER A 319 -18.23 20.05 -7.79
N ASP A 320 -17.24 20.17 -8.68
CA ASP A 320 -16.75 21.45 -9.20
C ASP A 320 -17.38 21.77 -10.56
N ASP A 321 -17.84 23.02 -10.73
CA ASP A 321 -18.44 23.49 -11.99
C ASP A 321 -17.46 23.44 -13.18
N LYS A 322 -16.17 23.38 -12.90
CA LYS A 322 -15.10 23.28 -13.92
C LYS A 322 -14.91 21.83 -14.42
N GLY A 323 -15.37 20.83 -13.65
CA GLY A 323 -15.17 19.44 -14.02
C GLY A 323 -13.69 19.08 -14.23
N TYR A 324 -13.35 18.52 -15.39
CA TYR A 324 -11.95 18.14 -15.70
C TYR A 324 -10.98 19.33 -15.83
N GLU A 325 -11.46 20.55 -16.05
CA GLU A 325 -10.58 21.71 -16.12
C GLU A 325 -9.82 21.99 -14.82
N ILE A 326 -10.30 21.44 -13.70
CA ILE A 326 -9.61 21.51 -12.41
C ILE A 326 -8.23 20.84 -12.45
N ALA A 327 -7.99 19.93 -13.39
CA ALA A 327 -6.68 19.30 -13.64
C ALA A 327 -5.59 20.30 -14.06
N ARG A 328 -5.99 21.50 -14.52
CA ARG A 328 -5.04 22.61 -14.85
C ARG A 328 -4.62 23.40 -13.61
N GLU A 329 -5.22 23.12 -12.47
CA GLU A 329 -4.93 23.84 -11.24
C GLU A 329 -3.88 23.12 -10.39
N THR A 330 -3.06 23.93 -9.73
CA THR A 330 -2.06 23.46 -8.76
C THR A 330 -2.35 24.06 -7.40
N GLU A 331 -1.98 23.36 -6.34
CA GLU A 331 -2.08 23.84 -4.97
C GLU A 331 -0.71 23.82 -4.27
N ASN A 332 -0.56 24.67 -3.26
CA ASN A 332 0.66 24.72 -2.48
C ASN A 332 0.56 23.76 -1.29
N ILE A 333 1.57 22.91 -1.12
CA ILE A 333 1.73 22.07 0.05
C ILE A 333 2.27 22.92 1.19
N MET A 334 1.49 23.02 2.27
CA MET A 334 1.86 23.80 3.45
C MET A 334 2.46 22.90 4.52
N LYS A 335 3.55 23.34 5.13
CA LYS A 335 4.20 22.63 6.24
C LYS A 335 4.29 23.54 7.45
N GLU A 336 3.99 22.98 8.62
CA GLU A 336 4.17 23.65 9.91
C GLU A 336 5.65 23.90 10.18
N THR A 337 5.95 25.10 10.63
CA THR A 337 7.29 25.47 11.06
C THR A 337 7.41 25.36 12.59
N LYS A 338 8.63 25.37 13.11
CA LYS A 338 8.87 25.43 14.56
C LYS A 338 8.56 26.80 15.17
N LYS A 339 8.25 27.81 14.35
CA LYS A 339 7.84 29.14 14.79
C LYS A 339 6.33 29.16 15.02
N THR A 340 5.91 29.88 16.04
CA THR A 340 4.50 30.09 16.36
C THR A 340 4.12 31.53 16.07
N ASP A 341 2.87 31.72 15.63
CA ASP A 341 2.24 33.04 15.48
C ASP A 341 1.93 33.68 16.86
N ALA A 342 1.32 34.86 16.84
CA ALA A 342 0.96 35.60 18.08
C ALA A 342 -0.08 34.85 18.94
N ASP A 343 -0.83 33.93 18.36
CA ASP A 343 -1.87 33.13 19.01
C ASP A 343 -1.36 31.76 19.48
N GLY A 344 -0.07 31.45 19.24
CA GLY A 344 0.58 30.21 19.65
C GLY A 344 0.42 29.04 18.66
N ASN A 345 -0.14 29.27 17.45
CA ASN A 345 -0.25 28.25 16.43
C ASN A 345 1.04 28.19 15.59
N PRO A 346 1.44 26.99 15.07
CA PRO A 346 2.57 26.88 14.18
C PRO A 346 2.40 27.75 12.91
N GLU A 347 3.42 28.54 12.57
CA GLU A 347 3.44 29.25 11.28
C GLU A 347 3.52 28.24 10.14
N LEU A 348 2.65 28.41 9.13
CA LEU A 348 2.65 27.61 7.90
C LEU A 348 3.59 28.23 6.87
N LYS A 349 4.42 27.36 6.26
CA LYS A 349 5.31 27.74 5.14
C LYS A 349 5.04 26.85 3.95
N VAL A 350 5.09 27.40 2.75
CA VAL A 350 5.04 26.61 1.51
C VAL A 350 6.26 25.68 1.47
N ALA A 351 5.99 24.37 1.45
CA ALA A 351 7.00 23.32 1.37
C ALA A 351 7.19 22.82 -0.08
N GLY A 352 6.21 23.01 -0.93
CA GLY A 352 6.17 22.58 -2.31
C GLY A 352 4.82 22.90 -2.93
N TRP A 353 4.53 22.27 -4.05
CA TRP A 353 3.25 22.35 -4.73
C TRP A 353 2.90 20.99 -5.36
N GLU A 354 1.63 20.79 -5.67
CA GLU A 354 1.12 19.59 -6.33
C GLU A 354 -0.01 19.97 -7.30
N GLY A 355 -0.29 19.11 -8.28
CA GLY A 355 -1.48 19.25 -9.10
C GLY A 355 -2.72 18.80 -8.33
N LYS A 356 -3.86 19.45 -8.52
CA LYS A 356 -5.09 19.11 -7.80
C LYS A 356 -5.67 17.75 -8.17
N LEU A 357 -5.54 17.33 -9.43
CA LEU A 357 -6.03 16.04 -9.94
C LEU A 357 -4.90 15.14 -10.45
N ILE A 358 -3.95 15.72 -11.17
CA ILE A 358 -2.85 14.98 -11.80
C ILE A 358 -1.60 15.20 -10.95
N PRO A 359 -1.00 14.17 -10.36
CA PRO A 359 0.26 14.28 -9.66
C PRO A 359 1.37 14.83 -10.55
N LYS A 360 2.21 15.73 -10.01
CA LYS A 360 3.29 16.37 -10.78
C LYS A 360 4.29 15.36 -11.34
N GLU A 361 4.51 14.25 -10.64
CA GLU A 361 5.38 13.16 -11.08
C GLU A 361 4.91 12.57 -12.42
N ILE A 362 3.59 12.43 -12.62
CA ILE A 362 3.01 11.94 -13.89
C ILE A 362 3.23 12.96 -15.00
N VAL A 363 3.00 14.25 -14.73
CA VAL A 363 3.25 15.32 -15.71
C VAL A 363 4.73 15.36 -16.10
N ILE A 364 5.63 15.22 -15.12
CA ILE A 364 7.08 15.21 -15.38
C ILE A 364 7.48 13.98 -16.19
N SER A 365 7.04 12.80 -15.81
CA SER A 365 7.44 11.56 -16.50
C SER A 365 6.91 11.46 -17.93
N GLU A 366 5.69 11.93 -18.17
CA GLU A 366 5.06 11.79 -19.48
C GLU A 366 5.34 12.96 -20.44
N LEU A 367 5.46 14.18 -19.92
CA LEU A 367 5.65 15.37 -20.77
C LEU A 367 7.10 15.87 -20.82
N PHE A 368 7.94 15.45 -19.88
CA PHE A 368 9.35 15.85 -19.79
C PHE A 368 10.30 14.65 -19.60
N PRO A 369 10.13 13.55 -20.36
CA PRO A 369 10.90 12.31 -20.14
C PRO A 369 12.41 12.49 -20.37
N GLU A 370 12.82 13.38 -21.28
CA GLU A 370 14.24 13.61 -21.57
C GLU A 370 14.92 14.38 -20.43
N GLU A 371 14.26 15.41 -19.89
CA GLU A 371 14.75 16.19 -18.76
C GLU A 371 14.81 15.31 -17.50
N LYS A 372 13.78 14.50 -17.26
CA LYS A 372 13.74 13.55 -16.14
C LYS A 372 14.88 12.55 -16.24
N LYS A 373 15.07 11.96 -17.41
CA LYS A 373 16.16 11.02 -17.67
C LYS A 373 17.54 11.65 -17.45
N ALA A 374 17.73 12.89 -17.88
CA ALA A 374 19.01 13.57 -17.66
C ALA A 374 19.33 13.77 -16.17
N ILE A 375 18.31 14.03 -15.34
CA ILE A 375 18.45 14.11 -13.88
C ILE A 375 18.76 12.73 -13.31
N ASP A 376 18.05 11.68 -13.72
CA ASP A 376 18.25 10.30 -13.27
C ASP A 376 19.66 9.81 -13.64
N ASP A 377 20.15 10.07 -14.86
CA ASP A 377 21.52 9.76 -15.28
C ASP A 377 22.58 10.46 -14.40
N LEU A 378 22.32 11.71 -13.97
CA LEU A 378 23.20 12.41 -13.02
C LEU A 378 23.11 11.83 -11.59
N MET A 379 21.93 11.36 -11.16
CA MET A 379 21.78 10.67 -9.88
C MET A 379 22.56 9.35 -9.86
N ASP A 380 22.56 8.61 -10.97
CA ASP A 380 23.36 7.39 -11.12
C ASP A 380 24.86 7.71 -11.03
N ILE A 381 25.31 8.80 -11.66
CA ILE A 381 26.72 9.26 -11.56
C ILE A 381 27.06 9.60 -10.10
N VAL A 382 26.18 10.28 -9.36
CA VAL A 382 26.40 10.59 -7.93
C VAL A 382 26.49 9.29 -7.13
N ALA A 383 25.57 8.36 -7.35
CA ALA A 383 25.55 7.08 -6.64
C ALA A 383 26.81 6.25 -6.94
N GLU A 384 27.26 6.20 -8.19
CA GLU A 384 28.49 5.50 -8.59
C GLU A 384 29.74 6.15 -7.99
N THR A 385 29.85 7.48 -8.05
CA THR A 385 31.02 8.20 -7.51
C THR A 385 31.08 8.12 -5.98
N ASP A 386 29.95 8.26 -5.28
CA ASP A 386 29.88 8.10 -3.84
C ASP A 386 30.22 6.66 -3.42
N SER A 387 29.73 5.65 -4.14
CA SER A 387 30.05 4.24 -3.88
C SER A 387 31.52 3.93 -4.08
N ARG A 388 32.13 4.45 -5.15
CA ARG A 388 33.57 4.28 -5.41
C ARG A 388 34.43 4.98 -4.36
N LEU A 389 34.04 6.19 -3.95
CA LEU A 389 34.73 6.93 -2.89
C LEU A 389 34.70 6.15 -1.57
N MET A 390 33.54 5.63 -1.21
CA MET A 390 33.40 4.81 0.01
C MET A 390 34.24 3.52 -0.06
N ALA A 391 34.22 2.82 -1.19
CA ALA A 391 35.05 1.64 -1.39
C ALA A 391 36.56 1.96 -1.27
N MET A 392 37.02 3.09 -1.84
CA MET A 392 38.40 3.52 -1.69
C MET A 392 38.78 3.81 -0.24
N ILE A 393 37.88 4.39 0.54
CA ILE A 393 38.09 4.67 1.97
C ILE A 393 38.15 3.35 2.76
N GLU A 394 37.27 2.41 2.49
CA GLU A 394 37.23 1.10 3.17
C GLU A 394 38.43 0.21 2.82
N GLU A 395 38.95 0.29 1.58
CA GLU A 395 40.09 -0.50 1.11
C GLU A 395 41.45 0.15 1.46
N SER A 396 41.47 1.41 1.89
CA SER A 396 42.69 2.12 2.24
C SER A 396 43.35 1.54 3.49
N ALA A 397 44.68 1.67 3.61
CA ALA A 397 45.43 1.18 4.77
C ALA A 397 44.97 1.87 6.05
N GLU A 398 44.93 1.15 7.19
CA GLU A 398 44.47 1.68 8.48
C GLU A 398 45.18 2.96 8.94
N ASP A 399 46.42 3.15 8.49
CA ASP A 399 47.28 4.31 8.82
C ASP A 399 47.35 5.35 7.70
N SER A 400 46.55 5.19 6.62
CA SER A 400 46.53 6.16 5.53
C SER A 400 45.76 7.43 5.87
N ALA A 401 46.12 8.52 5.21
CA ALA A 401 45.40 9.79 5.37
C ALA A 401 43.94 9.74 4.88
N LEU A 402 43.60 8.79 3.99
CA LEU A 402 42.25 8.56 3.46
C LEU A 402 41.39 7.81 4.48
N SER A 403 41.94 6.80 5.18
CA SER A 403 41.19 6.02 6.18
C SER A 403 40.67 6.88 7.35
N GLU A 404 41.41 7.95 7.71
CA GLU A 404 40.99 8.89 8.75
C GLU A 404 39.67 9.61 8.43
N LEU A 405 39.22 9.61 7.19
CA LEU A 405 37.96 10.22 6.77
C LEU A 405 36.74 9.30 6.98
N ALA A 406 36.95 8.00 7.28
CA ALA A 406 35.89 7.01 7.48
C ALA A 406 34.95 7.33 8.68
N GLU A 407 35.46 8.03 9.73
CA GLU A 407 34.69 8.26 10.95
C GLU A 407 33.67 9.43 10.86
N GLY A 408 33.66 10.21 9.77
CA GLY A 408 32.94 11.49 9.66
C GLY A 408 31.58 11.49 8.95
N GLY A 409 31.09 10.36 8.43
CA GLY A 409 29.88 10.32 7.60
C GLY A 409 30.15 10.65 6.13
N LYS A 410 29.29 11.47 5.45
CA LYS A 410 29.53 11.80 4.04
C LYS A 410 30.78 12.68 3.87
N VAL A 411 31.80 12.12 3.22
CA VAL A 411 33.08 12.79 2.96
C VAL A 411 32.89 13.85 1.85
N LYS A 412 33.39 15.05 2.10
CA LYS A 412 33.33 16.17 1.16
C LYS A 412 34.67 16.41 0.52
N SER A 413 34.65 16.98 -0.69
CA SER A 413 35.87 17.38 -1.38
C SER A 413 36.77 18.29 -0.55
N LYS A 414 36.17 19.18 0.27
CA LYS A 414 36.89 20.05 1.19
C LYS A 414 37.68 19.27 2.26
N ASP A 415 37.10 18.22 2.83
CA ASP A 415 37.73 17.42 3.89
C ASP A 415 38.97 16.68 3.34
N ILE A 416 38.86 16.19 2.11
CA ILE A 416 39.96 15.55 1.37
C ILE A 416 41.03 16.59 1.03
N GLN A 417 40.65 17.79 0.57
CA GLN A 417 41.58 18.88 0.25
C GLN A 417 42.40 19.27 1.47
N GLU A 418 41.79 19.34 2.65
CA GLU A 418 42.51 19.63 3.89
C GLU A 418 43.60 18.58 4.20
N LYS A 419 43.38 17.32 3.85
CA LYS A 419 44.40 16.26 3.98
C LYS A 419 45.52 16.41 2.93
N ILE A 420 45.15 16.72 1.68
CA ILE A 420 46.12 17.01 0.62
C ILE A 420 47.02 18.19 1.02
N ASP A 421 46.43 19.28 1.51
CA ASP A 421 47.14 20.47 1.92
C ASP A 421 48.15 20.18 3.06
N LYS A 422 47.77 19.32 4.04
CA LYS A 422 48.67 18.87 5.10
C LYS A 422 49.87 18.09 4.57
N ILE A 423 49.71 17.21 3.60
CA ILE A 423 50.81 16.52 2.95
C ILE A 423 51.72 17.53 2.24
N MET A 424 51.12 18.48 1.52
CA MET A 424 51.84 19.49 0.74
C MET A 424 52.53 20.56 1.62
N GLU A 425 52.16 20.66 2.90
CA GLU A 425 52.91 21.50 3.87
C GLU A 425 54.36 21.03 4.06
N ASN A 426 54.62 19.73 3.87
CA ASN A 426 55.93 19.11 4.00
C ASN A 426 56.78 19.18 2.71
N VAL A 427 56.30 19.89 1.68
CA VAL A 427 57.08 20.10 0.45
C VAL A 427 58.06 21.25 0.62
N HIS A 428 59.30 20.97 0.33
CA HIS A 428 60.40 21.91 0.35
C HIS A 428 60.97 22.12 -1.05
N THR A 429 60.77 23.30 -1.59
CA THR A 429 61.43 23.77 -2.81
C THR A 429 62.04 25.17 -2.53
N PRO A 430 63.03 25.60 -3.30
CA PRO A 430 63.62 26.94 -3.08
C PRO A 430 62.58 28.05 -3.11
N LEU A 431 61.58 27.97 -3.96
CA LEU A 431 60.47 28.95 -4.02
C LEU A 431 59.56 28.89 -2.78
N ILE A 432 59.14 27.69 -2.37
CA ILE A 432 58.27 27.47 -1.22
C ILE A 432 58.95 27.96 0.04
N ASP A 433 60.21 27.59 0.28
CA ASP A 433 60.97 27.97 1.45
C ASP A 433 61.19 29.50 1.50
N SER A 434 61.43 30.14 0.35
CA SER A 434 61.51 31.59 0.22
C SER A 434 60.19 32.29 0.51
N LEU A 435 59.06 31.75 0.05
CA LEU A 435 57.70 32.27 0.32
C LEU A 435 57.32 32.12 1.82
N VAL A 436 57.61 30.99 2.44
CA VAL A 436 57.41 30.76 3.90
C VAL A 436 58.25 31.73 4.71
N THR A 437 59.49 31.94 4.31
CA THR A 437 60.37 32.91 4.94
C THR A 437 59.82 34.35 4.84
N LEU A 438 59.32 34.73 3.62
CA LEU A 438 58.71 36.04 3.41
C LEU A 438 57.43 36.20 4.24
N LEU A 439 56.58 35.17 4.35
CA LEU A 439 55.36 35.21 5.15
C LEU A 439 55.64 35.46 6.62
N ASN A 440 56.67 34.83 7.17
CA ASN A 440 57.09 35.00 8.56
C ASN A 440 57.75 36.39 8.83
N LEU A 441 58.42 36.96 7.86
CA LEU A 441 59.09 38.24 7.97
C LEU A 441 58.15 39.44 7.71
N LEU A 442 57.12 39.28 6.89
CA LEU A 442 56.25 40.36 6.45
C LEU A 442 55.63 41.21 7.60
N PRO A 443 55.16 40.62 8.72
CA PRO A 443 54.58 41.38 9.82
C PRO A 443 55.57 42.38 10.48
N SER A 444 56.87 42.11 10.36
CA SER A 444 57.94 42.96 10.94
C SER A 444 58.51 43.94 9.94
N MET A 445 58.13 43.89 8.64
CA MET A 445 58.71 44.70 7.58
C MET A 445 57.80 45.85 7.15
N LYS A 446 58.42 47.02 6.88
CA LYS A 446 57.73 48.14 6.18
C LYS A 446 57.77 47.91 4.69
N LYS A 447 56.88 48.60 3.94
CA LYS A 447 56.75 48.50 2.48
C LYS A 447 58.08 48.58 1.73
N LYS A 448 58.97 49.51 2.13
CA LYS A 448 60.28 49.69 1.50
C LYS A 448 61.22 48.51 1.76
N GLU A 449 61.14 47.90 2.92
CA GLU A 449 61.99 46.78 3.34
C GLU A 449 61.60 45.48 2.62
N TYR A 450 60.30 45.13 2.56
CA TYR A 450 59.89 43.94 1.83
C TYR A 450 60.08 44.08 0.30
N THR A 451 59.93 45.31 -0.29
CA THR A 451 60.24 45.52 -1.69
C THR A 451 61.73 45.27 -1.99
N GLN A 452 62.64 45.79 -1.15
CA GLN A 452 64.07 45.51 -1.30
C GLN A 452 64.43 44.03 -1.09
N TYR A 453 63.71 43.33 -0.23
CA TYR A 453 63.89 41.88 0.00
C TYR A 453 63.49 41.09 -1.24
N ILE A 454 62.34 41.39 -1.83
CA ILE A 454 61.83 40.70 -3.04
C ILE A 454 62.71 41.06 -4.26
N ASP A 455 63.24 42.28 -4.37
CA ASP A 455 64.15 42.63 -5.45
C ASP A 455 65.46 41.84 -5.45
N LYS A 456 65.86 41.34 -4.25
CA LYS A 456 67.02 40.47 -4.11
C LYS A 456 66.69 39.01 -4.33
N HIS A 457 65.43 38.63 -4.27
CA HIS A 457 64.91 37.28 -4.41
C HIS A 457 63.85 37.27 -5.53
N ALA A 458 64.28 37.26 -6.79
CA ALA A 458 63.45 37.47 -7.97
C ALA A 458 62.29 36.43 -8.06
N GLU A 459 62.43 35.25 -7.51
CA GLU A 459 61.44 34.21 -7.42
C GLU A 459 60.20 34.64 -6.58
N LEU A 460 60.36 35.53 -5.59
CA LEU A 460 59.26 36.03 -4.76
C LEU A 460 58.34 37.03 -5.44
N LYS A 461 58.62 37.44 -6.68
CA LYS A 461 57.74 38.34 -7.47
C LYS A 461 56.36 37.78 -7.71
N VAL A 462 56.20 36.47 -7.62
CA VAL A 462 54.90 35.78 -7.70
C VAL A 462 53.96 36.16 -6.52
N ALA A 463 54.48 36.70 -5.44
CA ALA A 463 53.69 37.14 -4.28
C ALA A 463 53.13 38.59 -4.43
N TYR A 464 53.39 39.30 -5.51
CA TYR A 464 52.80 40.61 -5.74
C TYR A 464 51.33 40.49 -6.17
N THR A 465 50.49 41.37 -5.66
CA THR A 465 49.14 41.59 -6.16
C THR A 465 49.19 42.42 -7.46
N ASP A 466 48.11 42.46 -8.21
CA ASP A 466 47.98 43.34 -9.42
C ASP A 466 48.26 44.81 -9.15
N LYS A 467 48.12 45.22 -7.88
CA LYS A 467 48.38 46.59 -7.43
C LYS A 467 49.84 46.84 -6.99
N GLY A 468 50.71 45.85 -7.24
CA GLY A 468 52.13 45.94 -6.84
C GLY A 468 52.38 46.00 -5.33
N THR A 469 51.51 45.41 -4.53
CA THR A 469 51.64 45.27 -3.07
C THR A 469 51.73 43.80 -2.70
N VAL A 470 52.36 43.53 -1.55
CA VAL A 470 52.44 42.16 -0.99
C VAL A 470 51.68 42.15 0.32
N THR A 471 50.86 41.12 0.50
CA THR A 471 50.01 40.87 1.66
C THR A 471 50.14 39.42 2.07
N ASN A 472 49.79 39.11 3.32
CA ASN A 472 49.76 37.72 3.78
C ASN A 472 48.86 36.86 2.85
N ALA A 473 47.73 37.42 2.37
CA ALA A 473 46.86 36.70 1.45
C ALA A 473 47.53 36.42 0.10
N SER A 474 48.28 37.42 -0.47
CA SER A 474 48.97 37.21 -1.74
C SER A 474 50.14 36.22 -1.64
N ILE A 475 50.87 36.21 -0.50
CA ILE A 475 51.91 35.22 -0.24
C ILE A 475 51.29 33.83 -0.07
N ASN A 476 50.18 33.69 0.67
CA ASN A 476 49.50 32.42 0.84
C ASN A 476 48.96 31.88 -0.50
N ASN A 477 48.44 32.75 -1.36
CA ASN A 477 48.00 32.35 -2.70
C ASN A 477 49.17 31.86 -3.56
N ALA A 478 50.32 32.57 -3.54
CA ALA A 478 51.52 32.17 -4.25
C ALA A 478 52.11 30.86 -3.68
N LEU A 479 52.07 30.69 -2.34
CA LEU A 479 52.50 29.48 -1.68
C LEU A 479 51.61 28.28 -2.02
N SER A 480 50.28 28.45 -2.03
CA SER A 480 49.33 27.41 -2.48
C SER A 480 49.55 27.02 -3.94
N ALA A 481 49.79 27.99 -4.84
CA ALA A 481 50.08 27.74 -6.25
C ALA A 481 51.41 26.97 -6.40
N ALA A 482 52.48 27.41 -5.68
CA ALA A 482 53.77 26.74 -5.74
C ALA A 482 53.71 25.30 -5.18
N ARG A 483 52.92 25.05 -4.13
CA ARG A 483 52.68 23.71 -3.59
C ARG A 483 51.91 22.86 -4.57
N ALA A 484 50.88 23.37 -5.24
CA ALA A 484 50.08 22.63 -6.22
C ALA A 484 50.91 22.16 -7.45
N GLU A 485 51.95 22.91 -7.82
CA GLU A 485 52.86 22.57 -8.93
C GLU A 485 54.04 21.66 -8.51
N ALA A 486 54.29 21.55 -7.21
CA ALA A 486 55.41 20.77 -6.70
C ALA A 486 55.03 19.27 -6.57
N PRO A 487 55.98 18.32 -6.78
CA PRO A 487 55.71 16.91 -6.51
C PRO A 487 55.50 16.68 -5.01
N ALA A 488 54.63 15.75 -4.66
CA ALA A 488 54.46 15.36 -3.27
C ALA A 488 55.75 14.76 -2.69
N PRO A 489 55.99 14.93 -1.36
CA PRO A 489 57.15 14.33 -0.71
C PRO A 489 57.15 12.80 -0.91
N ALA A 490 58.30 12.20 -1.24
CA ALA A 490 58.40 10.77 -1.52
C ALA A 490 57.82 9.87 -0.41
N ALA A 491 57.84 10.33 0.84
CA ALA A 491 57.31 9.59 1.99
C ALA A 491 55.77 9.54 1.99
N TYR A 492 55.08 10.39 1.23
CA TYR A 492 53.61 10.50 1.18
C TYR A 492 53.09 10.41 -0.24
N ALA A 493 53.87 9.92 -1.18
CA ALA A 493 53.49 9.90 -2.62
C ALA A 493 52.25 9.06 -2.87
N ASP A 494 52.16 7.89 -2.25
CA ASP A 494 51.02 6.97 -2.40
C ASP A 494 49.74 7.55 -1.81
N ASP A 495 49.79 8.07 -0.57
CA ASP A 495 48.66 8.76 0.09
C ASP A 495 48.17 9.96 -0.72
N TYR A 496 49.07 10.73 -1.30
CA TYR A 496 48.72 11.88 -2.14
C TYR A 496 47.98 11.48 -3.39
N GLU A 497 48.41 10.43 -4.09
CA GLU A 497 47.74 9.93 -5.30
C GLU A 497 46.37 9.32 -4.98
N GLU A 498 46.23 8.63 -3.84
CA GLU A 498 44.93 8.14 -3.37
C GLU A 498 43.98 9.29 -3.02
N LEU A 499 44.41 10.24 -2.23
CA LEU A 499 43.64 11.44 -1.87
C LEU A 499 43.24 12.24 -3.10
N LYS A 500 44.09 12.35 -4.11
CA LYS A 500 43.78 13.06 -5.35
C LYS A 500 42.67 12.39 -6.12
N LYS A 501 42.71 11.06 -6.27
CA LYS A 501 41.62 10.28 -6.88
C LYS A 501 40.32 10.41 -6.08
N ALA A 502 40.39 10.32 -4.77
CA ALA A 502 39.24 10.51 -3.89
C ALA A 502 38.65 11.92 -4.01
N PHE A 503 39.50 12.94 -4.11
CA PHE A 503 39.09 14.33 -4.33
C PHE A 503 38.33 14.52 -5.66
N GLU A 504 38.85 13.96 -6.75
CA GLU A 504 38.19 14.00 -8.05
C GLU A 504 36.80 13.37 -8.02
N LEU A 505 36.64 12.23 -7.31
CA LEU A 505 35.35 11.57 -7.13
C LEU A 505 34.38 12.43 -6.29
N ALA A 506 34.86 12.95 -5.16
CA ALA A 506 34.06 13.81 -4.28
C ALA A 506 33.61 15.09 -5.01
N GLN A 507 34.52 15.75 -5.73
CA GLN A 507 34.23 16.94 -6.51
C GLN A 507 33.19 16.65 -7.59
N ARG A 508 33.35 15.56 -8.34
CA ARG A 508 32.39 15.15 -9.38
C ARG A 508 30.99 14.88 -8.79
N SER A 509 30.92 14.22 -7.63
CA SER A 509 29.66 13.99 -6.91
C SER A 509 29.00 15.31 -6.48
N GLU A 510 29.78 16.26 -5.93
CA GLU A 510 29.28 17.57 -5.49
C GLU A 510 28.80 18.42 -6.68
N GLU A 511 29.56 18.47 -7.78
CA GLU A 511 29.19 19.18 -9.00
C GLU A 511 27.92 18.61 -9.63
N SER A 512 27.82 17.27 -9.74
CA SER A 512 26.62 16.59 -10.21
C SER A 512 25.43 16.87 -9.29
N THR A 513 25.61 16.79 -7.98
CA THR A 513 24.55 17.11 -7.00
C THR A 513 24.05 18.56 -7.11
N LYS A 514 24.95 19.50 -7.40
CA LYS A 514 24.57 20.89 -7.62
C LYS A 514 23.77 21.04 -8.92
N LEU A 515 24.22 20.40 -9.98
CA LEU A 515 23.53 20.42 -11.27
C LEU A 515 22.14 19.79 -11.17
N ILE A 516 22.00 18.65 -10.47
CA ILE A 516 20.71 18.02 -10.20
C ILE A 516 19.74 19.03 -9.55
N LYS A 517 20.16 19.73 -8.51
CA LYS A 517 19.31 20.72 -7.83
C LYS A 517 18.87 21.87 -8.73
N GLU A 518 19.74 22.32 -9.62
CA GLU A 518 19.43 23.37 -10.58
C GLU A 518 18.44 22.86 -11.65
N MET A 519 18.65 21.63 -12.14
CA MET A 519 17.78 21.00 -13.13
C MET A 519 16.42 20.62 -12.53
N ASP A 520 16.37 20.02 -11.34
CA ASP A 520 15.13 19.71 -10.61
C ASP A 520 14.28 20.97 -10.42
N LYS A 521 14.91 22.06 -9.98
CA LYS A 521 14.20 23.32 -9.79
C LYS A 521 13.64 23.88 -11.11
N ALA A 522 14.43 23.83 -12.16
CA ALA A 522 13.99 24.30 -13.48
C ALA A 522 12.86 23.42 -14.04
N LEU A 523 12.96 22.10 -13.84
CA LEU A 523 11.94 21.14 -14.27
C LEU A 523 10.64 21.31 -13.46
N ASP A 524 10.74 21.52 -12.14
CA ASP A 524 9.60 21.78 -11.25
C ASP A 524 8.83 23.05 -11.65
N GLU A 525 9.55 24.14 -11.94
CA GLU A 525 8.95 25.38 -12.44
C GLU A 525 8.30 25.20 -13.83
N LYS A 526 8.99 24.51 -14.75
CA LYS A 526 8.50 24.21 -16.10
C LYS A 526 7.25 23.30 -16.07
N ALA A 527 7.25 22.29 -15.20
CA ALA A 527 6.11 21.44 -14.98
C ALA A 527 4.91 22.21 -14.44
N ARG A 528 5.12 23.09 -13.45
CA ARG A 528 4.05 23.93 -12.89
C ARG A 528 3.40 24.86 -13.94
N GLU A 529 4.21 25.46 -14.79
CA GLU A 529 3.70 26.31 -15.88
C GLU A 529 2.90 25.50 -16.91
N ARG A 530 3.29 24.23 -17.12
CA ARG A 530 2.64 23.33 -18.08
C ARG A 530 1.19 23.01 -17.71
N TYR A 531 0.86 22.93 -16.43
CA TYR A 531 -0.51 22.63 -15.97
C TYR A 531 -1.55 23.57 -16.57
N ALA A 532 -1.32 24.88 -16.54
CA ALA A 532 -2.26 25.86 -17.07
C ALA A 532 -2.52 25.73 -18.59
N SER A 533 -1.65 25.04 -19.32
CA SER A 533 -1.70 24.85 -20.77
C SER A 533 -1.99 23.40 -21.21
N LEU A 534 -2.33 22.50 -20.29
CA LEU A 534 -2.75 21.14 -20.63
C LEU A 534 -3.99 21.18 -21.53
N THR A 535 -3.97 20.42 -22.61
CA THR A 535 -5.14 20.22 -23.47
C THR A 535 -6.09 19.20 -22.85
N ASP A 536 -7.35 19.17 -23.29
CA ASP A 536 -8.34 18.20 -22.80
C ASP A 536 -7.90 16.76 -23.09
N ASP A 537 -7.30 16.51 -24.25
CA ASP A 537 -6.79 15.19 -24.62
C ASP A 537 -5.63 14.76 -23.71
N GLU A 538 -4.72 15.68 -23.38
CA GLU A 538 -3.63 15.41 -22.44
C GLU A 538 -4.16 15.15 -21.02
N ILE A 539 -5.16 15.92 -20.58
CA ILE A 539 -5.80 15.68 -19.28
C ILE A 539 -6.39 14.27 -19.23
N MET A 540 -7.13 13.87 -20.26
CA MET A 540 -7.72 12.51 -20.33
C MET A 540 -6.64 11.44 -20.37
N GLU A 541 -5.56 11.64 -21.13
CA GLU A 541 -4.45 10.69 -21.18
C GLU A 541 -3.75 10.56 -19.82
N LEU A 542 -3.38 11.68 -19.20
CA LEU A 542 -2.64 11.69 -17.94
C LEU A 542 -3.49 11.21 -16.75
N LEU A 543 -4.76 11.57 -16.70
CA LEU A 543 -5.64 11.26 -15.57
C LEU A 543 -6.24 9.87 -15.67
N VAL A 544 -6.65 9.42 -16.85
CA VAL A 544 -7.40 8.15 -17.00
C VAL A 544 -6.49 6.98 -17.39
N ASN A 545 -5.45 7.25 -18.22
CA ASN A 545 -4.60 6.18 -18.75
C ASN A 545 -3.28 6.03 -17.97
N LYS A 546 -2.79 7.09 -17.32
CA LYS A 546 -1.46 7.13 -16.68
C LYS A 546 -1.53 7.19 -15.15
N LYS A 547 -2.56 7.79 -14.58
CA LYS A 547 -2.80 7.78 -13.15
C LYS A 547 -3.51 6.50 -12.70
#